data_91de53d8a136ca8bc960462a711ed8a3
#
_entry.id   91de53d8a136ca8bc960462a711ed8a3
#
_cell.length_a   1.000
_cell.length_b   1.000
_cell.length_c   1.000
_cell.angle_alpha   90.00
_cell.angle_beta   90.00
_cell.angle_gamma   90.00
#
_symmetry.space_group_name_H-M   'P 1'
#
loop_
_entity.id
_entity.type
_entity.pdbx_description
1 polymer ?
#
loop_
_entity_poly.entity_id
_entity_poly.type
_entity_poly.pdbx_seq_one_letter_code
_entity_poly.pdbx_strand_id
1 'polypeptide(L)'
;VIGIDIGGTNIRIGHTDEAGELADFERISSKETFKDGNISESLAEVLEDYINRNCAGFNVLHIAIGIPAALSADRKEILQVPNIKGMDHLFLGEELEGKLGIKVTMDRDVNMLYYWDKYDKKIDDQGIGVGIYIGTGVGNAIFINGKPLVGRDGVAGELGHIPMIGGHDRCGCGNIGCSECYASGWKLVEIKDEYFPCLLYTSDAADD
;
A
#
# COMPACT_ATOMS: atom_id res chain seq x y z
N VAL A 1 -0.85 -11.90 -14.01
CA VAL A 1 -0.29 -11.44 -12.72
C VAL A 1 -1.44 -11.06 -11.79
N ILE A 2 -1.35 -11.41 -10.51
CA ILE A 2 -2.31 -10.93 -9.48
C ILE A 2 -1.68 -9.78 -8.73
N GLY A 3 -2.42 -8.68 -8.61
CA GLY A 3 -2.08 -7.53 -7.79
C GLY A 3 -2.92 -7.52 -6.51
N ILE A 4 -2.29 -7.21 -5.39
CA ILE A 4 -2.95 -7.11 -4.08
C ILE A 4 -2.51 -5.80 -3.43
N ASP A 5 -3.48 -5.03 -2.95
CA ASP A 5 -3.27 -3.89 -2.08
C ASP A 5 -3.86 -4.20 -0.71
N ILE A 6 -2.99 -4.30 0.31
CA ILE A 6 -3.39 -4.63 1.67
C ILE A 6 -3.45 -3.35 2.48
N GLY A 7 -4.63 -2.82 2.69
CA GLY A 7 -4.85 -1.68 3.58
C GLY A 7 -5.37 -2.08 4.97
N GLY A 8 -5.34 -1.15 5.91
CA GLY A 8 -5.85 -1.39 7.27
C GLY A 8 -7.35 -1.69 7.34
N THR A 9 -8.12 -1.23 6.37
CA THR A 9 -9.58 -1.42 6.29
C THR A 9 -9.97 -2.46 5.25
N ASN A 10 -9.38 -2.40 4.08
CA ASN A 10 -9.72 -3.24 2.94
C ASN A 10 -8.47 -3.87 2.33
N ILE A 11 -8.65 -5.07 1.80
CA ILE A 11 -7.75 -5.71 0.85
C ILE A 11 -8.39 -5.59 -0.52
N ARG A 12 -7.63 -5.15 -1.51
CA ARG A 12 -8.05 -5.09 -2.91
C ARG A 12 -7.26 -6.12 -3.69
N ILE A 13 -7.95 -6.89 -4.52
CA ILE A 13 -7.35 -7.95 -5.32
C ILE A 13 -7.86 -7.80 -6.75
N GLY A 14 -6.96 -7.96 -7.71
CA GLY A 14 -7.31 -8.01 -9.11
C GLY A 14 -6.23 -8.75 -9.88
N HIS A 15 -6.51 -9.14 -11.11
CA HIS A 15 -5.49 -9.71 -11.97
C HIS A 15 -5.39 -8.97 -13.30
N THR A 16 -4.25 -9.07 -13.92
CA THR A 16 -4.03 -8.55 -15.28
C THR A 16 -3.61 -9.68 -16.21
N ASP A 17 -4.02 -9.56 -17.46
CA ASP A 17 -3.52 -10.37 -18.58
C ASP A 17 -2.18 -9.85 -19.11
N GLU A 18 -1.73 -10.36 -20.26
CA GLU A 18 -0.50 -9.93 -20.94
C GLU A 18 -0.60 -8.51 -21.50
N ALA A 19 -1.80 -7.99 -21.73
CA ALA A 19 -2.03 -6.62 -22.19
C ALA A 19 -2.00 -5.60 -21.05
N GLY A 20 -2.03 -6.07 -19.79
CA GLY A 20 -2.06 -5.24 -18.59
C GLY A 20 -3.47 -4.75 -18.23
N GLU A 21 -4.51 -5.30 -18.85
CA GLU A 21 -5.90 -4.95 -18.53
C GLU A 21 -6.31 -5.58 -17.20
N LEU A 22 -6.83 -4.75 -16.30
CA LEU A 22 -7.31 -5.18 -14.98
C LEU A 22 -8.66 -5.91 -15.12
N ALA A 23 -8.76 -7.09 -14.53
CA ALA A 23 -9.99 -7.88 -14.49
C ALA A 23 -10.29 -8.38 -13.06
N ASP A 24 -11.56 -8.72 -12.86
CA ASP A 24 -12.10 -9.38 -11.65
C ASP A 24 -11.65 -8.71 -10.33
N PHE A 25 -11.76 -7.37 -10.31
CA PHE A 25 -11.43 -6.59 -9.13
C PHE A 25 -12.39 -6.89 -7.98
N GLU A 26 -11.81 -7.21 -6.82
CA GLU A 26 -12.53 -7.47 -5.58
C GLU A 26 -12.00 -6.61 -4.44
N ARG A 27 -12.90 -6.23 -3.54
CA ARG A 27 -12.58 -5.53 -2.30
C ARG A 27 -13.18 -6.29 -1.13
N ILE A 28 -12.34 -6.71 -0.20
CA ILE A 28 -12.73 -7.48 0.99
C ILE A 28 -12.24 -6.77 2.26
N SER A 29 -12.86 -7.06 3.39
CA SER A 29 -12.51 -6.44 4.67
C SER A 29 -11.23 -7.05 5.24
N SER A 30 -10.20 -6.24 5.49
CA SER A 30 -8.98 -6.67 6.19
C SER A 30 -9.28 -7.20 7.60
N LYS A 31 -10.20 -6.55 8.31
CA LYS A 31 -10.60 -6.94 9.66
C LYS A 31 -11.23 -8.32 9.71
N GLU A 32 -12.13 -8.62 8.76
CA GLU A 32 -12.77 -9.95 8.70
C GLU A 32 -11.81 -11.02 8.23
N THR A 33 -10.95 -10.71 7.26
CA THR A 33 -9.95 -11.64 6.74
C THR A 33 -8.94 -12.03 7.80
N PHE A 34 -8.46 -11.09 8.59
CA PHE A 34 -7.40 -11.31 9.57
C PHE A 34 -7.91 -11.49 11.02
N LYS A 35 -9.20 -11.73 11.21
CA LYS A 35 -9.83 -11.83 12.54
C LYS A 35 -9.22 -12.89 13.46
N ASP A 36 -8.74 -14.00 12.89
CA ASP A 36 -8.19 -15.13 13.63
C ASP A 36 -6.68 -14.99 13.92
N GLY A 37 -6.07 -13.89 13.44
CA GLY A 37 -4.67 -13.56 13.72
C GLY A 37 -3.63 -14.34 12.91
N ASN A 38 -4.04 -15.32 12.09
CA ASN A 38 -3.14 -16.04 11.20
C ASN A 38 -3.14 -15.43 9.79
N ILE A 39 -2.34 -14.38 9.64
CA ILE A 39 -2.33 -13.51 8.46
C ILE A 39 -2.04 -14.30 7.17
N SER A 40 -0.94 -15.05 7.18
CA SER A 40 -0.47 -15.78 5.98
C SER A 40 -1.45 -16.87 5.55
N GLU A 41 -2.05 -17.59 6.51
CA GLU A 41 -3.04 -18.63 6.21
C GLU A 41 -4.30 -18.01 5.61
N SER A 42 -4.85 -17.02 6.31
CA SER A 42 -6.08 -16.34 5.87
C SER A 42 -5.92 -15.69 4.49
N LEU A 43 -4.76 -15.08 4.21
CA LEU A 43 -4.51 -14.50 2.90
C LEU A 43 -4.28 -15.58 1.82
N ALA A 44 -3.63 -16.68 2.16
CA ALA A 44 -3.48 -17.80 1.23
C ALA A 44 -4.84 -18.41 0.83
N GLU A 45 -5.73 -18.64 1.79
CA GLU A 45 -7.10 -19.12 1.53
C GLU A 45 -7.89 -18.17 0.61
N VAL A 46 -7.81 -16.87 0.87
CA VAL A 46 -8.43 -15.85 0.02
C VAL A 46 -7.88 -15.88 -1.40
N LEU A 47 -6.57 -16.02 -1.54
CA LEU A 47 -5.91 -16.07 -2.84
C LEU A 47 -6.21 -17.35 -3.62
N GLU A 48 -6.24 -18.49 -2.94
CA GLU A 48 -6.63 -19.76 -3.55
C GLU A 48 -8.07 -19.70 -4.07
N ASP A 49 -8.99 -19.17 -3.25
CA ASP A 49 -10.38 -18.98 -3.67
C ASP A 49 -10.50 -18.01 -4.85
N TYR A 50 -9.79 -16.88 -4.80
CA TYR A 50 -9.75 -15.92 -5.90
C TYR A 50 -9.21 -16.55 -7.20
N ILE A 51 -8.10 -17.29 -7.12
CA ILE A 51 -7.48 -17.98 -8.26
C ILE A 51 -8.44 -18.99 -8.87
N ASN A 52 -9.08 -19.80 -8.02
CA ASN A 52 -10.00 -20.85 -8.48
C ASN A 52 -11.24 -20.27 -9.18
N ARG A 53 -11.75 -19.12 -8.72
CA ARG A 53 -12.93 -18.47 -9.31
C ARG A 53 -12.60 -17.67 -10.58
N ASN A 54 -11.51 -16.93 -10.54
CA ASN A 54 -11.25 -15.86 -11.53
C ASN A 54 -10.12 -16.21 -12.51
N CYS A 55 -9.23 -17.12 -12.15
CA CYS A 55 -8.07 -17.48 -12.99
C CYS A 55 -8.15 -18.91 -13.54
N ALA A 56 -9.32 -19.56 -13.51
CA ALA A 56 -9.49 -20.91 -14.04
C ALA A 56 -9.10 -20.96 -15.53
N GLY A 57 -8.08 -21.77 -15.86
CA GLY A 57 -7.55 -21.88 -17.23
C GLY A 57 -6.38 -20.97 -17.56
N PHE A 58 -5.98 -20.10 -16.62
CA PHE A 58 -4.77 -19.26 -16.74
C PHE A 58 -3.66 -19.77 -15.82
N ASN A 59 -2.43 -19.58 -16.25
CA ASN A 59 -1.27 -19.80 -15.39
C ASN A 59 -0.91 -18.50 -14.67
N VAL A 60 -1.14 -18.44 -13.35
CA VAL A 60 -0.73 -17.28 -12.54
C VAL A 60 0.78 -17.31 -12.36
N LEU A 61 1.46 -16.40 -13.02
CA LEU A 61 2.93 -16.34 -13.03
C LEU A 61 3.51 -15.67 -11.78
N HIS A 62 2.76 -14.72 -11.19
CA HIS A 62 3.30 -13.85 -10.15
C HIS A 62 2.18 -13.19 -9.33
N ILE A 63 2.46 -12.95 -8.04
CA ILE A 63 1.63 -12.16 -7.15
C ILE A 63 2.44 -10.96 -6.66
N ALA A 64 1.92 -9.76 -6.85
CA ALA A 64 2.53 -8.52 -6.39
C ALA A 64 1.70 -7.91 -5.25
N ILE A 65 2.32 -7.62 -4.11
CA ILE A 65 1.64 -7.11 -2.91
C ILE A 65 2.12 -5.70 -2.59
N GLY A 66 1.20 -4.74 -2.59
CA GLY A 66 1.38 -3.41 -2.02
C GLY A 66 0.90 -3.40 -0.56
N ILE A 67 1.70 -2.82 0.35
CA ILE A 67 1.35 -2.78 1.78
C ILE A 67 1.82 -1.45 2.41
N PRO A 68 1.00 -0.79 3.26
CA PRO A 68 1.38 0.43 3.98
C PRO A 68 2.24 0.08 5.20
N ALA A 69 3.43 -0.43 4.96
CA ALA A 69 4.31 -0.98 5.98
C ALA A 69 5.74 -0.44 5.86
N ALA A 70 6.44 -0.42 6.98
CA ALA A 70 7.90 -0.41 6.98
C ALA A 70 8.38 -1.82 6.59
N LEU A 71 9.15 -1.92 5.51
CA LEU A 71 9.70 -3.18 5.01
C LEU A 71 11.23 -3.19 5.16
N SER A 72 11.81 -4.37 5.34
CA SER A 72 13.26 -4.56 5.25
C SER A 72 13.81 -4.10 3.90
N ALA A 73 15.11 -3.81 3.85
CA ALA A 73 15.75 -3.30 2.62
C ALA A 73 15.64 -4.27 1.43
N ASP A 74 15.58 -5.57 1.69
CA ASP A 74 15.37 -6.62 0.69
C ASP A 74 13.90 -6.93 0.40
N ARG A 75 12.95 -6.20 1.04
CA ARG A 75 11.49 -6.34 0.88
C ARG A 75 10.93 -7.70 1.29
N LYS A 76 11.63 -8.43 2.14
CA LYS A 76 11.19 -9.77 2.58
C LYS A 76 10.44 -9.73 3.90
N GLU A 77 10.91 -8.94 4.86
CA GLU A 77 10.33 -8.83 6.19
C GLU A 77 9.46 -7.58 6.32
N ILE A 78 8.28 -7.75 6.87
CA ILE A 78 7.42 -6.65 7.32
C ILE A 78 7.91 -6.23 8.71
N LEU A 79 8.59 -5.09 8.79
CA LEU A 79 9.14 -4.61 10.07
C LEU A 79 8.04 -4.07 10.98
N GLN A 80 7.10 -3.30 10.42
CA GLN A 80 6.00 -2.72 11.18
C GLN A 80 4.83 -2.33 10.27
N VAL A 81 3.59 -2.65 10.71
CA VAL A 81 2.35 -2.20 10.09
C VAL A 81 1.44 -1.59 11.15
N PRO A 82 1.24 -0.26 11.17
CA PRO A 82 0.52 0.39 12.26
C PRO A 82 -0.94 -0.07 12.44
N ASN A 83 -1.60 -0.47 11.36
CA ASN A 83 -3.06 -0.67 11.31
C ASN A 83 -3.50 -2.14 11.17
N ILE A 84 -2.58 -3.11 11.13
CA ILE A 84 -2.89 -4.53 10.98
C ILE A 84 -2.13 -5.34 12.03
N LYS A 85 -2.84 -5.74 13.07
CA LYS A 85 -2.24 -6.50 14.18
C LYS A 85 -1.78 -7.89 13.72
N GLY A 86 -0.61 -8.31 14.21
CA GLY A 86 -0.07 -9.64 13.94
C GLY A 86 0.72 -9.75 12.64
N MET A 87 0.92 -8.64 11.93
CA MET A 87 1.66 -8.62 10.67
C MET A 87 3.14 -8.20 10.85
N ASP A 88 3.49 -7.64 12.00
CA ASP A 88 4.88 -7.25 12.30
C ASP A 88 5.79 -8.49 12.35
N HIS A 89 6.98 -8.35 11.79
CA HIS A 89 8.01 -9.38 11.69
C HIS A 89 7.65 -10.62 10.86
N LEU A 90 6.63 -10.52 9.99
CA LEU A 90 6.29 -11.61 9.06
C LEU A 90 7.14 -11.55 7.78
N PHE A 91 7.48 -12.73 7.28
CA PHE A 91 8.00 -12.97 5.94
C PHE A 91 6.87 -13.37 5.00
N LEU A 92 5.84 -12.52 4.95
CA LEU A 92 4.55 -12.80 4.30
C LEU A 92 4.71 -13.28 2.85
N GLY A 93 5.60 -12.67 2.08
CA GLY A 93 5.86 -13.07 0.70
C GLY A 93 6.38 -14.51 0.59
N GLU A 94 7.38 -14.86 1.41
CA GLU A 94 7.96 -16.21 1.42
C GLU A 94 6.97 -17.28 1.92
N GLU A 95 6.17 -16.93 2.92
CA GLU A 95 5.14 -17.83 3.45
C GLU A 95 4.03 -18.11 2.43
N LEU A 96 3.56 -17.08 1.71
CA LEU A 96 2.57 -17.22 0.63
C LEU A 96 3.15 -17.98 -0.57
N GLU A 97 4.40 -17.70 -0.96
CA GLU A 97 5.08 -18.44 -2.02
C GLU A 97 5.19 -19.92 -1.69
N GLY A 98 5.52 -20.25 -0.43
CA GLY A 98 5.57 -21.64 0.04
C GLY A 98 4.23 -22.37 0.02
N LYS A 99 3.12 -21.66 0.29
CA LYS A 99 1.76 -22.21 0.31
C LYS A 99 1.17 -22.38 -1.09
N LEU A 100 1.29 -21.34 -1.91
CA LEU A 100 0.63 -21.24 -3.22
C LEU A 100 1.47 -21.82 -4.36
N GLY A 101 2.79 -21.98 -4.18
CA GLY A 101 3.72 -22.37 -5.25
C GLY A 101 3.86 -21.31 -6.36
N ILE A 102 3.45 -20.08 -6.08
CA ILE A 102 3.48 -18.95 -7.02
C ILE A 102 4.46 -17.92 -6.46
N LYS A 103 5.31 -17.35 -7.30
CA LYS A 103 6.26 -16.32 -6.88
C LYS A 103 5.54 -15.09 -6.36
N VAL A 104 5.97 -14.59 -5.19
CA VAL A 104 5.40 -13.43 -4.52
C VAL A 104 6.45 -12.35 -4.34
N THR A 105 6.09 -11.10 -4.62
CA THR A 105 6.91 -9.92 -4.29
C THR A 105 6.08 -8.92 -3.52
N MET A 106 6.74 -8.22 -2.61
CA MET A 106 6.13 -7.14 -1.83
C MET A 106 6.89 -5.83 -2.04
N ASP A 107 6.17 -4.74 -2.01
CA ASP A 107 6.73 -3.40 -1.82
C ASP A 107 5.72 -2.52 -1.08
N ARG A 108 6.15 -1.32 -0.73
CA ARG A 108 5.26 -0.31 -0.16
C ARG A 108 4.17 0.06 -1.17
N ASP A 109 2.96 0.26 -0.67
CA ASP A 109 1.80 0.69 -1.45
C ASP A 109 2.11 1.92 -2.32
N VAL A 110 2.76 2.95 -1.76
CA VAL A 110 3.19 4.16 -2.49
C VAL A 110 4.19 3.88 -3.62
N ASN A 111 5.04 2.86 -3.48
CA ASN A 111 5.93 2.45 -4.57
C ASN A 111 5.15 1.79 -5.70
N MET A 112 4.14 0.97 -5.36
CA MET A 112 3.25 0.35 -6.35
C MET A 112 2.45 1.41 -7.12
N LEU A 113 1.93 2.44 -6.42
CA LEU A 113 1.29 3.59 -7.06
C LEU A 113 2.25 4.32 -8.01
N TYR A 114 3.50 4.54 -7.60
CA TYR A 114 4.47 5.21 -8.46
C TYR A 114 4.86 4.37 -9.68
N TYR A 115 4.97 3.05 -9.56
CA TYR A 115 5.18 2.17 -10.71
C TYR A 115 4.04 2.27 -11.72
N TRP A 116 2.79 2.33 -11.22
CA TRP A 116 1.63 2.53 -12.07
C TRP A 116 1.65 3.91 -12.75
N ASP A 117 1.84 5.00 -11.98
CA ASP A 117 1.93 6.36 -12.52
C ASP A 117 3.01 6.46 -13.60
N LYS A 118 4.15 5.82 -13.37
CA LYS A 118 5.24 5.78 -14.33
C LYS A 118 4.84 5.09 -15.63
N TYR A 119 4.15 3.95 -15.54
CA TYR A 119 3.65 3.21 -16.69
C TYR A 119 2.59 4.02 -17.45
N ASP A 120 1.57 4.49 -16.76
CA ASP A 120 0.43 5.21 -17.33
C ASP A 120 0.85 6.54 -17.97
N LYS A 121 1.64 7.33 -17.26
CA LYS A 121 2.09 8.66 -17.70
C LYS A 121 3.37 8.63 -18.54
N LYS A 122 3.93 7.45 -18.81
CA LYS A 122 5.18 7.25 -19.58
C LYS A 122 6.34 8.09 -19.05
N ILE A 123 6.50 8.11 -17.73
CA ILE A 123 7.57 8.86 -17.06
C ILE A 123 8.91 8.15 -17.33
N ASP A 124 9.90 8.93 -17.76
CA ASP A 124 11.27 8.42 -18.02
C ASP A 124 11.92 7.90 -16.72
N ASP A 125 12.77 6.91 -16.88
CA ASP A 125 13.57 6.33 -15.80
C ASP A 125 14.77 7.18 -15.40
N GLN A 126 15.12 8.21 -16.17
CA GLN A 126 16.30 9.03 -15.89
C GLN A 126 16.03 10.06 -14.80
N GLY A 127 17.04 10.25 -13.94
CA GLY A 127 17.01 11.28 -12.89
C GLY A 127 16.27 10.84 -11.64
N ILE A 128 15.61 11.79 -10.99
CA ILE A 128 14.89 11.59 -9.73
C ILE A 128 13.40 11.84 -9.95
N GLY A 129 12.60 10.83 -9.69
CA GLY A 129 11.14 10.91 -9.65
C GLY A 129 10.64 10.89 -8.21
N VAL A 130 9.65 11.72 -7.92
CA VAL A 130 8.99 11.76 -6.60
C VAL A 130 7.48 11.72 -6.82
N GLY A 131 6.84 10.70 -6.26
CA GLY A 131 5.39 10.60 -6.12
C GLY A 131 4.99 11.04 -4.71
N ILE A 132 3.98 11.89 -4.59
CA ILE A 132 3.38 12.28 -3.31
C ILE A 132 1.91 11.89 -3.38
N TYR A 133 1.48 11.05 -2.44
CA TYR A 133 0.14 10.47 -2.40
C TYR A 133 -0.56 10.92 -1.13
N ILE A 134 -1.63 11.67 -1.31
CA ILE A 134 -2.45 12.20 -0.21
C ILE A 134 -3.77 11.42 -0.24
N GLY A 135 -3.86 10.47 0.70
CA GLY A 135 -5.05 9.69 0.97
C GLY A 135 -5.47 9.88 2.43
N THR A 136 -5.79 8.81 3.13
CA THR A 136 -6.00 8.86 4.58
C THR A 136 -4.80 9.49 5.29
N GLY A 137 -3.58 9.08 4.90
CA GLY A 137 -2.31 9.68 5.34
C GLY A 137 -1.61 10.46 4.24
N VAL A 138 -0.31 10.72 4.43
CA VAL A 138 0.60 11.32 3.44
C VAL A 138 1.76 10.36 3.20
N GLY A 139 1.71 9.70 2.06
CA GLY A 139 2.79 8.81 1.62
C GLY A 139 3.63 9.41 0.50
N ASN A 140 4.80 8.87 0.29
CA ASN A 140 5.62 9.22 -0.87
C ASN A 140 6.50 8.07 -1.35
N ALA A 141 6.78 8.09 -2.65
CA ALA A 141 7.75 7.25 -3.31
C ALA A 141 8.85 8.11 -3.92
N ILE A 142 10.10 7.71 -3.77
CA ILE A 142 11.25 8.36 -4.40
C ILE A 142 11.95 7.32 -5.26
N PHE A 143 12.18 7.67 -6.53
CA PHE A 143 12.86 6.81 -7.48
C PHE A 143 14.09 7.51 -8.04
N ILE A 144 15.19 6.78 -8.16
CA ILE A 144 16.43 7.27 -8.75
C ILE A 144 16.78 6.37 -9.92
N ASN A 145 16.81 6.93 -11.12
CA ASN A 145 17.06 6.20 -12.35
C ASN A 145 16.18 4.93 -12.47
N GLY A 146 14.86 5.11 -12.23
CA GLY A 146 13.85 4.07 -12.35
C GLY A 146 13.80 3.06 -11.21
N LYS A 147 14.63 3.19 -10.18
CA LYS A 147 14.67 2.29 -9.01
C LYS A 147 14.20 3.01 -7.74
N PRO A 148 13.40 2.35 -6.89
CA PRO A 148 12.96 2.95 -5.64
C PRO A 148 14.14 3.23 -4.72
N LEU A 149 14.11 4.39 -4.06
CA LEU A 149 15.04 4.72 -2.99
C LEU A 149 14.63 3.97 -1.73
N VAL A 150 15.33 2.89 -1.45
CA VAL A 150 15.03 1.99 -0.32
C VAL A 150 15.63 2.51 0.99
N GLY A 151 16.83 3.10 0.93
CA GLY A 151 17.62 3.44 2.11
C GLY A 151 18.29 2.22 2.77
N ARG A 152 19.09 2.46 3.78
CA ARG A 152 19.84 1.39 4.47
C ARG A 152 18.90 0.39 5.16
N ASP A 153 17.87 0.91 5.82
CA ASP A 153 16.98 0.12 6.68
C ASP A 153 15.58 -0.11 6.03
N GLY A 154 15.45 0.19 4.73
CA GLY A 154 14.22 -0.07 3.98
C GLY A 154 13.15 1.03 4.03
N VAL A 155 13.34 2.06 4.84
CA VAL A 155 12.33 3.08 5.18
C VAL A 155 12.65 4.48 4.65
N ALA A 156 13.35 4.60 3.52
CA ALA A 156 13.62 5.91 2.94
C ALA A 156 12.33 6.57 2.43
N GLY A 157 12.28 7.89 2.60
CA GLY A 157 11.22 8.70 2.01
C GLY A 157 10.22 9.25 3.01
N GLU A 158 9.68 8.56 3.89
CA GLU A 158 8.67 8.89 4.93
C GLU A 158 8.33 10.39 5.13
N LEU A 159 7.96 11.09 4.02
CA LEU A 159 7.68 12.53 4.00
C LEU A 159 6.55 12.92 4.95
N GLY A 160 5.52 12.06 5.06
CA GLY A 160 4.40 12.25 5.97
C GLY A 160 4.82 12.35 7.43
N HIS A 161 5.98 11.80 7.80
CA HIS A 161 6.45 11.74 9.18
C HIS A 161 7.60 12.73 9.48
N ILE A 162 7.88 13.66 8.57
CA ILE A 162 8.82 14.76 8.82
C ILE A 162 8.15 15.81 9.71
N PRO A 163 8.74 16.16 10.88
CA PRO A 163 8.18 17.19 11.75
C PRO A 163 8.16 18.56 11.09
N MET A 164 7.03 19.23 11.15
CA MET A 164 6.84 20.60 10.66
C MET A 164 7.30 21.60 11.71
N ILE A 165 7.89 22.73 11.28
CA ILE A 165 8.25 23.82 12.19
C ILE A 165 6.96 24.37 12.82
N GLY A 166 6.92 24.40 14.16
CA GLY A 166 5.73 24.83 14.92
C GLY A 166 4.63 23.78 15.00
N GLY A 167 4.84 22.59 14.45
CA GLY A 167 3.90 21.47 14.59
C GLY A 167 3.89 20.92 16.03
N HIS A 168 2.69 20.66 16.56
CA HIS A 168 2.48 20.20 17.93
C HIS A 168 1.48 19.05 18.03
N ASP A 169 0.81 18.68 16.94
CA ASP A 169 -0.14 17.57 16.93
C ASP A 169 0.57 16.22 17.03
N ARG A 170 -0.02 15.31 17.81
CA ARG A 170 0.52 13.96 17.96
C ARG A 170 0.19 13.11 16.73
N CYS A 171 1.20 12.57 16.10
CA CYS A 171 1.05 11.63 14.96
C CYS A 171 0.83 10.20 15.45
N GLY A 172 0.12 9.41 14.64
CA GLY A 172 -0.07 7.97 14.86
C GLY A 172 1.23 7.17 14.91
N CYS A 173 2.32 7.65 14.29
CA CYS A 173 3.63 7.04 14.38
C CYS A 173 4.35 7.24 15.73
N GLY A 174 3.77 8.03 16.64
CA GLY A 174 4.33 8.36 17.96
C GLY A 174 5.11 9.68 18.03
N ASN A 175 5.49 10.27 16.90
CA ASN A 175 6.13 11.58 16.84
C ASN A 175 5.14 12.73 17.06
N ILE A 176 5.68 13.94 17.24
CA ILE A 176 4.91 15.18 17.32
C ILE A 176 5.23 16.05 16.11
N GLY A 177 4.17 16.66 15.54
CA GLY A 177 4.31 17.64 14.48
C GLY A 177 4.54 17.09 13.08
N CYS A 178 4.33 15.81 12.82
CA CYS A 178 4.47 15.22 11.49
C CYS A 178 3.62 15.95 10.44
N SER A 179 4.14 16.10 9.21
CA SER A 179 3.43 16.75 8.10
C SER A 179 2.08 16.12 7.80
N GLU A 180 1.94 14.82 7.99
CA GLU A 180 0.68 14.09 7.86
C GLU A 180 -0.43 14.63 8.76
N CYS A 181 -0.11 15.06 9.97
CA CYS A 181 -1.09 15.64 10.90
C CYS A 181 -1.75 16.92 10.36
N TYR A 182 -1.17 17.55 9.32
CA TYR A 182 -1.63 18.83 8.78
C TYR A 182 -2.08 18.74 7.31
N ALA A 183 -1.61 17.73 6.58
CA ALA A 183 -1.81 17.64 5.13
C ALA A 183 -2.52 16.36 4.67
N SER A 184 -2.92 15.48 5.58
CA SER A 184 -3.62 14.24 5.23
C SER A 184 -5.10 14.44 4.91
N GLY A 185 -5.69 13.48 4.22
CA GLY A 185 -7.11 13.49 3.89
C GLY A 185 -8.01 13.52 5.13
N TRP A 186 -7.67 12.78 6.20
CA TRP A 186 -8.45 12.83 7.44
C TRP A 186 -8.41 14.23 8.07
N LYS A 187 -7.28 14.94 7.99
CA LYS A 187 -7.19 16.32 8.49
C LYS A 187 -8.00 17.29 7.65
N LEU A 188 -8.00 17.11 6.33
CA LEU A 188 -8.86 17.90 5.44
C LEU A 188 -10.35 17.72 5.77
N VAL A 189 -10.77 16.49 6.09
CA VAL A 189 -12.16 16.21 6.54
C VAL A 189 -12.46 16.92 7.86
N GLU A 190 -11.52 16.91 8.82
CA GLU A 190 -11.68 17.58 10.12
C GLU A 190 -11.86 19.10 9.97
N ILE A 191 -11.04 19.74 9.15
CA ILE A 191 -11.03 21.21 9.02
C ILE A 191 -12.01 21.76 7.98
N LYS A 192 -12.57 20.91 7.10
CA LYS A 192 -13.44 21.37 6.01
C LYS A 192 -14.62 22.18 6.50
N ASP A 193 -15.27 21.74 7.57
CA ASP A 193 -16.48 22.36 8.11
C ASP A 193 -16.17 23.71 8.75
N GLU A 194 -14.94 23.89 9.23
CA GLU A 194 -14.46 25.15 9.80
C GLU A 194 -14.11 26.19 8.72
N TYR A 195 -13.36 25.76 7.68
CA TYR A 195 -12.82 26.67 6.68
C TYR A 195 -13.62 26.70 5.38
N PHE A 196 -14.36 25.63 5.07
CA PHE A 196 -15.09 25.47 3.81
C PHE A 196 -16.49 24.85 4.02
N PRO A 197 -17.37 25.51 4.80
CA PRO A 197 -18.68 24.95 5.15
C PRO A 197 -19.60 24.70 3.94
N CYS A 198 -19.27 25.25 2.76
CA CYS A 198 -20.02 25.11 1.53
C CYS A 198 -19.48 24.02 0.58
N LEU A 199 -18.34 23.39 0.88
CA LEU A 199 -17.81 22.32 0.05
C LEU A 199 -18.50 21.00 0.40
N LEU A 200 -19.27 20.48 -0.54
CA LEU A 200 -19.72 19.09 -0.53
C LEU A 200 -18.49 18.22 -0.86
N TYR A 201 -17.78 17.78 0.16
CA TYR A 201 -16.77 16.76 0.02
C TYR A 201 -17.49 15.41 0.00
N THR A 202 -17.41 14.69 -1.10
CA THR A 202 -17.79 13.29 -1.12
C THR A 202 -16.60 12.48 -0.67
N SER A 203 -16.78 11.65 0.36
CA SER A 203 -15.75 10.76 0.93
C SER A 203 -15.18 9.77 -0.09
N ASP A 204 -15.77 9.70 -1.26
CA ASP A 204 -15.41 8.77 -2.34
C ASP A 204 -14.09 9.13 -3.06
N ALA A 205 -13.59 10.36 -2.91
CA ALA A 205 -12.34 10.78 -3.54
C ALA A 205 -11.06 10.30 -2.82
N ALA A 206 -11.19 9.74 -1.62
CA ALA A 206 -10.06 9.17 -0.86
C ALA A 206 -10.05 7.63 -0.88
N ASP A 207 -11.08 7.02 -1.46
CA ASP A 207 -11.27 5.56 -1.55
C ASP A 207 -11.16 5.02 -2.99
N ASP A 208 -10.95 5.89 -4.00
CA ASP A 208 -10.74 5.51 -5.41
C ASP A 208 -9.26 5.35 -5.75
#